data_2d1e9df4596960eae32c2017ae0e572f
#
_entry.id   2d1e9df4596960eae32c2017ae0e572f
#
_cell.length_a   1.000
_cell.length_b   1.000
_cell.length_c   1.000
_cell.angle_alpha   90.00
_cell.angle_beta   90.00
_cell.angle_gamma   90.00
#
_symmetry.space_group_name_H-M   'P 1'
#
loop_
_entity.id
_entity.type
_entity.pdbx_description
1 polymer ?
#
loop_
_entity_poly.entity_id
_entity_poly.type
_entity_poly.pdbx_seq_one_letter_code
_entity_poly.pdbx_strand_id
1 'polypeptide(L)'
;MKSYCLFILFGIICLALYLYSCHKKTDQDRAIALVEVRYENSSQKLNFDGSKLDSLYNIAPQAYADSVKKGNELDDALAALESQIEHLSQAESDSVGLISAKLTKERYRLLDIAKTKPAFVGWKLSGVVVEGEKADTLSFNFDKGITKIVP
;
A
#
# COMPACT_ATOMS: atom_id res chain seq x y z
N MET A 1 -46.68 30.85 -28.56
CA MET A 1 -46.00 29.55 -28.56
C MET A 1 -44.46 29.63 -28.44
N LYS A 2 -43.78 30.72 -28.80
CA LYS A 2 -42.32 30.84 -28.67
C LYS A 2 -41.79 31.02 -27.25
N SER A 3 -42.60 31.57 -26.32
CA SER A 3 -42.16 31.86 -24.95
C SER A 3 -42.05 30.60 -24.07
N TYR A 4 -42.93 29.61 -24.26
CA TYR A 4 -42.90 28.37 -23.47
C TYR A 4 -41.69 27.49 -23.78
N CYS A 5 -41.19 27.51 -25.02
CA CYS A 5 -40.03 26.73 -25.42
C CYS A 5 -38.74 27.24 -24.72
N LEU A 6 -38.66 28.55 -24.48
CA LEU A 6 -37.50 29.18 -23.80
C LEU A 6 -37.44 28.79 -22.33
N PHE A 7 -38.61 28.71 -21.66
CA PHE A 7 -38.67 28.32 -20.23
C PHE A 7 -38.33 26.82 -20.03
N ILE A 8 -38.76 25.96 -20.94
CA ILE A 8 -38.45 24.53 -20.92
C ILE A 8 -36.93 24.32 -21.13
N LEU A 9 -36.33 25.04 -22.07
CA LEU A 9 -34.90 24.95 -22.37
C LEU A 9 -34.06 25.43 -21.15
N PHE A 10 -34.50 26.51 -20.51
CA PHE A 10 -33.81 27.03 -19.30
C PHE A 10 -33.92 26.06 -18.12
N GLY A 11 -35.07 25.41 -17.93
CA GLY A 11 -35.29 24.39 -16.93
C GLY A 11 -34.38 23.15 -17.11
N ILE A 12 -34.21 22.70 -18.36
CA ILE A 12 -33.34 21.56 -18.68
C ILE A 12 -31.88 21.89 -18.44
N ILE A 13 -31.43 23.13 -18.77
CA ILE A 13 -30.05 23.58 -18.54
C ILE A 13 -29.77 23.67 -17.04
N CYS A 14 -30.68 24.21 -16.24
CA CYS A 14 -30.54 24.28 -14.78
C CYS A 14 -30.50 22.87 -14.16
N LEU A 15 -31.34 21.94 -14.63
CA LEU A 15 -31.34 20.56 -14.17
C LEU A 15 -30.03 19.83 -14.51
N ALA A 16 -29.49 20.05 -15.72
CA ALA A 16 -28.21 19.52 -16.15
C ALA A 16 -27.04 20.05 -15.30
N LEU A 17 -27.05 21.32 -14.95
CA LEU A 17 -26.03 21.95 -14.08
C LEU A 17 -26.13 21.40 -12.64
N TYR A 18 -27.32 21.11 -12.10
CA TYR A 18 -27.49 20.49 -10.80
C TYR A 18 -26.96 19.04 -10.77
N LEU A 19 -27.13 18.27 -11.85
CA LEU A 19 -26.62 16.91 -11.94
C LEU A 19 -25.07 16.86 -12.08
N TYR A 20 -24.46 17.89 -12.66
CA TYR A 20 -23.00 17.99 -12.77
C TYR A 20 -22.33 18.37 -11.44
N SER A 21 -23.05 18.95 -10.48
CA SER A 21 -22.48 19.44 -9.22
C SER A 21 -22.28 18.37 -8.14
N CYS A 22 -22.77 17.13 -8.34
CA CYS A 22 -22.64 16.04 -7.36
C CYS A 22 -21.52 15.06 -7.73
N HIS A 23 -20.31 15.53 -8.05
CA HIS A 23 -19.14 14.66 -8.01
C HIS A 23 -18.83 14.37 -6.54
N LYS A 24 -19.15 13.16 -6.09
CA LYS A 24 -18.66 12.67 -4.79
C LYS A 24 -17.14 12.76 -4.83
N LYS A 25 -16.56 13.56 -3.92
CA LYS A 25 -15.10 13.62 -3.75
C LYS A 25 -14.57 12.20 -3.62
N THR A 26 -13.58 11.86 -4.40
CA THR A 26 -12.90 10.56 -4.28
C THR A 26 -12.12 10.50 -2.96
N ASP A 27 -11.70 9.33 -2.57
CA ASP A 27 -10.85 9.15 -1.39
C ASP A 27 -9.53 9.92 -1.54
N GLN A 28 -9.00 9.97 -2.76
CA GLN A 28 -7.81 10.76 -3.07
C GLN A 28 -8.06 12.26 -2.93
N ASP A 29 -9.19 12.78 -3.40
CA ASP A 29 -9.54 14.20 -3.24
C ASP A 29 -9.67 14.58 -1.75
N ARG A 30 -10.21 13.66 -0.92
CA ARG A 30 -10.30 13.88 0.53
C ARG A 30 -8.93 13.92 1.18
N ALA A 31 -8.03 13.00 0.78
CA ALA A 31 -6.67 12.96 1.28
C ALA A 31 -5.88 14.23 0.89
N ILE A 32 -5.99 14.66 -0.37
CA ILE A 32 -5.37 15.91 -0.87
C ILE A 32 -5.88 17.10 -0.06
N ALA A 33 -7.19 17.24 0.11
CA ALA A 33 -7.77 18.36 0.87
C ALA A 33 -7.25 18.43 2.33
N LEU A 34 -7.02 17.30 2.99
CA LEU A 34 -6.43 17.28 4.34
C LEU A 34 -4.97 17.74 4.34
N VAL A 35 -4.20 17.41 3.31
CA VAL A 35 -2.82 17.88 3.18
C VAL A 35 -2.80 19.37 2.88
N GLU A 36 -3.65 19.87 1.97
CA GLU A 36 -3.78 21.30 1.65
C GLU A 36 -4.07 22.12 2.90
N VAL A 37 -5.06 21.72 3.71
CA VAL A 37 -5.39 22.39 4.97
C VAL A 37 -4.20 22.41 5.94
N ARG A 38 -3.43 21.31 6.03
CA ARG A 38 -2.25 21.25 6.91
C ARG A 38 -1.14 22.18 6.45
N TYR A 39 -1.01 22.42 5.15
CA TYR A 39 0.02 23.27 4.55
C TYR A 39 -0.45 24.66 4.16
N GLU A 40 -1.71 25.02 4.44
CA GLU A 40 -2.32 26.31 4.08
C GLU A 40 -1.49 27.51 4.58
N ASN A 41 -0.89 27.41 5.77
CA ASN A 41 -0.06 28.45 6.37
C ASN A 41 1.46 28.26 6.11
N SER A 42 1.81 27.30 5.25
CA SER A 42 3.21 27.03 4.87
C SER A 42 3.58 27.91 3.68
N SER A 43 4.84 28.35 3.61
CA SER A 43 5.40 28.98 2.40
C SER A 43 5.67 27.98 1.28
N GLN A 44 5.49 26.69 1.53
CA GLN A 44 5.73 25.63 0.56
C GLN A 44 4.50 25.41 -0.32
N LYS A 45 4.69 25.46 -1.63
CA LYS A 45 3.67 25.03 -2.59
C LYS A 45 3.80 23.53 -2.82
N LEU A 46 2.67 22.83 -2.76
CA LEU A 46 2.59 21.40 -3.04
C LEU A 46 1.96 21.17 -4.39
N ASN A 47 2.56 20.29 -5.18
CA ASN A 47 2.00 19.77 -6.41
C ASN A 47 1.56 18.33 -6.21
N PHE A 48 0.30 18.04 -6.51
CA PHE A 48 -0.33 16.73 -6.37
C PHE A 48 -0.44 15.99 -7.71
N ASP A 49 0.03 16.59 -8.82
CA ASP A 49 0.05 15.95 -10.12
C ASP A 49 0.93 14.69 -10.06
N GLY A 50 0.34 13.54 -10.37
CA GLY A 50 1.02 12.25 -10.24
C GLY A 50 1.02 11.66 -8.84
N SER A 51 0.42 12.31 -7.84
CA SER A 51 0.23 11.70 -6.53
C SER A 51 -0.73 10.51 -6.60
N LYS A 52 -0.51 9.51 -5.73
CA LYS A 52 -1.29 8.28 -5.71
C LYS A 52 -1.67 7.91 -4.28
N LEU A 53 -2.94 7.56 -4.09
CA LEU A 53 -3.45 7.05 -2.83
C LEU A 53 -3.49 5.53 -2.87
N ASP A 54 -2.68 4.89 -2.04
CA ASP A 54 -2.58 3.45 -1.90
C ASP A 54 -3.03 2.98 -0.52
N SER A 55 -3.53 1.75 -0.45
CA SER A 55 -3.87 1.12 0.83
C SER A 55 -2.62 0.87 1.65
N LEU A 56 -2.63 1.27 2.92
CA LEU A 56 -1.56 1.05 3.88
C LEU A 56 -1.87 -0.18 4.74
N TYR A 57 -0.92 -1.10 4.81
CA TYR A 57 -0.99 -2.31 5.62
C TYR A 57 0.10 -2.32 6.68
N ASN A 58 -0.14 -2.99 7.81
CA ASN A 58 0.88 -3.22 8.83
C ASN A 58 2.08 -4.02 8.30
N ILE A 59 1.83 -4.97 7.39
CA ILE A 59 2.82 -5.71 6.60
C ILE A 59 2.33 -5.72 5.16
N ALA A 60 3.21 -5.48 4.19
CA ALA A 60 2.85 -5.54 2.78
C ALA A 60 2.31 -6.93 2.41
N PRO A 61 1.11 -7.06 1.83
CA PRO A 61 0.50 -8.35 1.50
C PRO A 61 1.40 -9.23 0.62
N GLN A 62 2.12 -8.62 -0.33
CA GLN A 62 3.06 -9.33 -1.19
C GLN A 62 4.23 -9.90 -0.40
N ALA A 63 4.85 -9.11 0.48
CA ALA A 63 5.96 -9.57 1.31
C ALA A 63 5.55 -10.72 2.24
N TYR A 64 4.32 -10.68 2.75
CA TYR A 64 3.76 -11.80 3.51
C TYR A 64 3.60 -13.05 2.66
N ALA A 65 3.00 -12.94 1.47
CA ALA A 65 2.80 -14.07 0.56
C ALA A 65 4.14 -14.69 0.13
N ASP A 66 5.13 -13.86 -0.21
CA ASP A 66 6.47 -14.30 -0.59
C ASP A 66 7.17 -15.02 0.58
N SER A 67 7.01 -14.53 1.80
CA SER A 67 7.57 -15.17 3.01
C SER A 67 6.95 -16.53 3.29
N VAL A 68 5.64 -16.66 3.13
CA VAL A 68 4.94 -17.95 3.28
C VAL A 68 5.38 -18.94 2.21
N LYS A 69 5.42 -18.51 0.94
CA LYS A 69 5.88 -19.34 -0.17
C LYS A 69 7.31 -19.83 0.05
N LYS A 70 8.22 -18.91 0.37
CA LYS A 70 9.62 -19.25 0.64
C LYS A 70 9.77 -20.16 1.85
N GLY A 71 8.95 -19.97 2.89
CA GLY A 71 8.90 -20.85 4.03
C GLY A 71 8.59 -22.29 3.65
N ASN A 72 7.57 -22.50 2.81
CA ASN A 72 7.19 -23.83 2.33
C ASN A 72 8.32 -24.49 1.49
N GLU A 73 8.97 -23.72 0.60
CA GLU A 73 10.12 -24.19 -0.17
C GLU A 73 11.29 -24.64 0.73
N LEU A 74 11.50 -23.96 1.87
CA LEU A 74 12.52 -24.36 2.84
C LEU A 74 12.11 -25.62 3.63
N ASP A 75 10.85 -25.77 3.95
CA ASP A 75 10.33 -26.97 4.61
C ASP A 75 10.52 -28.21 3.70
N ASP A 76 10.21 -28.09 2.40
CA ASP A 76 10.43 -29.14 1.40
C ASP A 76 11.93 -29.48 1.27
N ALA A 77 12.80 -28.48 1.25
CA ALA A 77 14.26 -28.69 1.17
C ALA A 77 14.80 -29.36 2.43
N LEU A 78 14.33 -28.98 3.61
CA LEU A 78 14.71 -29.61 4.88
C LEU A 78 14.26 -31.07 4.94
N ALA A 79 13.04 -31.38 4.52
CA ALA A 79 12.53 -32.75 4.45
C ALA A 79 13.35 -33.61 3.47
N ALA A 80 13.74 -33.05 2.32
CA ALA A 80 14.61 -33.74 1.36
C ALA A 80 16.02 -34.05 1.94
N LEU A 81 16.61 -33.10 2.67
CA LEU A 81 17.90 -33.32 3.36
C LEU A 81 17.79 -34.37 4.45
N GLU A 82 16.74 -34.33 5.25
CA GLU A 82 16.49 -35.31 6.33
C GLU A 82 16.37 -36.74 5.79
N SER A 83 15.68 -36.92 4.66
CA SER A 83 15.54 -38.24 4.02
C SER A 83 16.87 -38.85 3.50
N GLN A 84 17.89 -38.03 3.29
CA GLN A 84 19.19 -38.46 2.78
C GLN A 84 20.18 -38.84 3.89
N ILE A 85 20.00 -38.33 5.12
CA ILE A 85 20.97 -38.49 6.21
C ILE A 85 21.28 -39.96 6.54
N GLU A 86 20.28 -40.83 6.49
CA GLU A 86 20.43 -42.26 6.82
C GLU A 86 21.40 -43.00 5.89
N HIS A 87 21.71 -42.47 4.72
CA HIS A 87 22.54 -43.08 3.69
C HIS A 87 23.91 -42.43 3.52
N LEU A 88 24.26 -41.45 4.36
CA LEU A 88 25.47 -40.66 4.26
C LEU A 88 26.59 -41.18 5.15
N SER A 89 27.84 -41.01 4.75
CA SER A 89 28.99 -41.10 5.63
C SER A 89 28.99 -39.99 6.69
N GLN A 90 29.77 -40.15 7.77
CA GLN A 90 29.85 -39.17 8.83
C GLN A 90 30.23 -37.75 8.33
N ALA A 91 31.21 -37.66 7.43
CA ALA A 91 31.66 -36.38 6.89
C ALA A 91 30.58 -35.71 6.01
N GLU A 92 29.83 -36.48 5.26
CA GLU A 92 28.70 -36.00 4.46
C GLU A 92 27.57 -35.56 5.37
N SER A 93 27.23 -36.32 6.43
CA SER A 93 26.23 -35.96 7.45
C SER A 93 26.56 -34.65 8.13
N ASP A 94 27.83 -34.41 8.50
CA ASP A 94 28.27 -33.15 9.11
C ASP A 94 28.06 -31.97 8.17
N SER A 95 28.34 -32.14 6.87
CA SER A 95 28.10 -31.12 5.84
C SER A 95 26.62 -30.82 5.64
N VAL A 96 25.79 -31.84 5.58
CA VAL A 96 24.32 -31.70 5.49
C VAL A 96 23.76 -31.04 6.74
N GLY A 97 24.30 -31.38 7.93
CA GLY A 97 23.91 -30.75 9.19
C GLY A 97 24.13 -29.22 9.20
N LEU A 98 25.26 -28.74 8.64
CA LEU A 98 25.53 -27.31 8.49
C LEU A 98 24.54 -26.63 7.54
N ILE A 99 24.20 -27.27 6.42
CA ILE A 99 23.23 -26.76 5.46
C ILE A 99 21.84 -26.69 6.12
N SER A 100 21.43 -27.77 6.78
CA SER A 100 20.14 -27.85 7.48
C SER A 100 20.01 -26.75 8.54
N ALA A 101 21.05 -26.53 9.34
CA ALA A 101 21.07 -25.46 10.35
C ALA A 101 20.88 -24.08 9.73
N LYS A 102 21.51 -23.81 8.58
CA LYS A 102 21.35 -22.55 7.85
C LYS A 102 19.92 -22.38 7.32
N LEU A 103 19.36 -23.39 6.68
CA LEU A 103 17.98 -23.37 6.17
C LEU A 103 16.97 -23.19 7.31
N THR A 104 17.14 -23.88 8.43
CA THR A 104 16.32 -23.77 9.63
C THR A 104 16.34 -22.34 10.18
N LYS A 105 17.50 -21.70 10.27
CA LYS A 105 17.62 -20.31 10.72
C LYS A 105 16.85 -19.36 9.81
N GLU A 106 16.95 -19.54 8.50
CA GLU A 106 16.20 -18.73 7.53
C GLU A 106 14.69 -18.99 7.65
N ARG A 107 14.29 -20.25 7.85
CA ARG A 107 12.88 -20.62 8.06
C ARG A 107 12.29 -19.93 9.30
N TYR A 108 13.01 -19.88 10.41
CA TYR A 108 12.56 -19.15 11.61
C TYR A 108 12.38 -17.66 11.37
N ARG A 109 13.28 -17.04 10.62
CA ARG A 109 13.15 -15.62 10.25
C ARG A 109 11.88 -15.35 9.44
N LEU A 110 11.54 -16.22 8.50
CA LEU A 110 10.32 -16.09 7.69
C LEU A 110 9.05 -16.37 8.52
N LEU A 111 9.12 -17.28 9.48
CA LEU A 111 8.00 -17.53 10.40
C LEU A 111 7.62 -16.31 11.21
N ASP A 112 8.57 -15.49 11.63
CA ASP A 112 8.28 -14.25 12.38
C ASP A 112 7.48 -13.27 11.53
N ILE A 113 7.75 -13.17 10.24
CA ILE A 113 6.96 -12.38 9.31
C ILE A 113 5.56 -13.00 9.13
N ALA A 114 5.49 -14.33 8.97
CA ALA A 114 4.25 -15.07 8.72
C ALA A 114 3.30 -15.13 9.93
N LYS A 115 3.77 -14.86 11.15
CA LYS A 115 2.92 -14.80 12.36
C LYS A 115 1.90 -13.67 12.31
N THR A 116 2.24 -12.58 11.66
CA THR A 116 1.39 -11.39 11.58
C THR A 116 0.75 -11.29 10.20
N LYS A 117 -0.55 -11.57 10.12
CA LYS A 117 -1.27 -11.43 8.85
C LYS A 117 -1.38 -9.96 8.43
N PRO A 118 -1.35 -9.66 7.11
CA PRO A 118 -1.61 -8.33 6.62
C PRO A 118 -2.97 -7.81 7.09
N ALA A 119 -2.96 -6.65 7.70
CA ALA A 119 -4.17 -5.96 8.13
C ALA A 119 -4.15 -4.54 7.57
N PHE A 120 -5.24 -4.11 6.96
CA PHE A 120 -5.41 -2.74 6.50
C PHE A 120 -5.40 -1.79 7.70
N VAL A 121 -4.47 -0.82 7.71
CA VAL A 121 -4.30 0.14 8.81
C VAL A 121 -4.68 1.56 8.42
N GLY A 122 -4.77 1.87 7.13
CA GLY A 122 -5.12 3.19 6.62
C GLY A 122 -4.74 3.37 5.17
N TRP A 123 -4.44 4.61 4.79
CA TRP A 123 -4.10 5.00 3.43
C TRP A 123 -2.77 5.76 3.41
N LYS A 124 -2.09 5.70 2.28
CA LYS A 124 -0.85 6.45 2.03
C LYS A 124 -0.98 7.22 0.73
N LEU A 125 -0.91 8.54 0.80
CA LEU A 125 -0.74 9.41 -0.36
C LEU A 125 0.76 9.58 -0.59
N SER A 126 1.25 9.18 -1.74
CA SER A 126 2.66 9.28 -2.16
C SER A 126 2.79 10.10 -3.43
N GLY A 127 4.00 10.59 -3.73
CA GLY A 127 4.28 11.36 -4.93
C GLY A 127 3.84 12.82 -4.85
N VAL A 128 3.64 13.38 -3.66
CA VAL A 128 3.38 14.83 -3.50
C VAL A 128 4.71 15.58 -3.62
N VAL A 129 4.83 16.46 -4.58
CA VAL A 129 6.05 17.21 -4.87
C VAL A 129 6.00 18.57 -4.20
N VAL A 130 7.06 18.93 -3.46
CA VAL A 130 7.26 20.32 -2.97
C VAL A 130 7.88 21.13 -4.08
N GLU A 131 7.22 22.20 -4.49
CA GLU A 131 7.76 23.13 -5.49
C GLU A 131 8.86 24.00 -4.87
N GLY A 132 10.06 23.98 -5.44
CA GLY A 132 11.20 24.74 -4.97
C GLY A 132 12.47 24.44 -5.76
N GLU A 133 13.62 25.03 -5.35
CA GLU A 133 14.92 24.81 -6.01
C GLU A 133 15.39 23.35 -5.97
N LYS A 134 14.94 22.58 -4.98
CA LYS A 134 15.09 21.11 -4.93
C LYS A 134 13.72 20.50 -4.80
N ALA A 135 13.33 19.69 -5.79
CA ALA A 135 12.09 18.93 -5.74
C ALA A 135 12.20 17.80 -4.71
N ASP A 136 11.57 17.99 -3.56
CA ASP A 136 11.39 16.92 -2.57
C ASP A 136 10.04 16.23 -2.76
N THR A 137 10.03 14.91 -2.59
CA THR A 137 8.79 14.13 -2.68
C THR A 137 8.34 13.71 -1.28
N LEU A 138 7.14 14.11 -0.92
CA LEU A 138 6.51 13.80 0.36
C LEU A 138 5.53 12.64 0.24
N SER A 139 5.30 11.99 1.38
CA SER A 139 4.24 11.00 1.56
C SER A 139 3.50 11.28 2.86
N PHE A 140 2.19 11.02 2.86
CA PHE A 140 1.33 11.24 4.01
C PHE A 140 0.52 9.98 4.29
N ASN A 141 0.47 9.57 5.55
CA ASN A 141 -0.37 8.47 5.97
C ASN A 141 -1.68 9.02 6.55
N PHE A 142 -2.76 8.27 6.36
CA PHE A 142 -4.09 8.63 6.85
C PHE A 142 -4.70 7.45 7.61
N ASP A 143 -5.61 7.76 8.51
CA ASP A 143 -6.45 6.75 9.14
C ASP A 143 -7.38 6.06 8.11
N LYS A 144 -8.04 4.98 8.53
CA LYS A 144 -8.91 4.17 7.66
C LYS A 144 -10.03 4.96 6.98
N GLY A 145 -10.53 6.01 7.63
CA GLY A 145 -11.62 6.85 7.15
C GLY A 145 -11.18 8.09 6.36
N ILE A 146 -9.87 8.31 6.22
CA ILE A 146 -9.29 9.54 5.64
C ILE A 146 -9.88 10.77 6.34
N THR A 147 -9.82 10.77 7.66
CA THR A 147 -10.32 11.86 8.49
C THR A 147 -9.18 12.70 9.09
N LYS A 148 -7.99 12.12 9.18
CA LYS A 148 -6.78 12.79 9.72
C LYS A 148 -5.50 12.19 9.15
N ILE A 149 -4.45 13.02 9.09
CA ILE A 149 -3.09 12.58 8.79
C ILE A 149 -2.53 11.95 10.07
N VAL A 150 -1.92 10.77 9.94
CA VAL A 150 -1.27 10.03 11.03
C VAL A 150 0.25 9.99 10.82
N PRO A 151 1.03 9.79 11.86
CA PRO A 151 2.49 9.69 11.77
C PRO A 151 2.96 8.59 10.84
#